data_4fe5c6d9305d2e8b7a3ffbff0bd070a6
#
_entry.id   4fe5c6d9305d2e8b7a3ffbff0bd070a6
#
_cell.length_a   1.000
_cell.length_b   1.000
_cell.length_c   1.000
_cell.angle_alpha   90.00
_cell.angle_beta   90.00
_cell.angle_gamma   90.00
#
_symmetry.space_group_name_H-M   'P 1'
#
loop_
_entity.id
_entity.type
_entity.pdbx_description
1 polymer ?
#
loop_
_entity_poly.entity_id
_entity_poly.type
_entity_poly.pdbx_seq_one_letter_code
_entity_poly.pdbx_strand_id
1 'polypeptide(L)'
;MLATANKPEEIPSPWEELDLSELSGTMMIVGPSDVGKSTFSRYLFKRLCTIYPRVAYLDGDPGQSTLGPPGTMTLAMANNGDDTFPPQGRRWRKFVGSVSPVGNMLAMLTCAARLLEAAREAQAQAVIYDTTGLVEPARGGIHLKLAKIDLLRPAVLFALQRKEELKTLLLPLRRRRHMRVLEFSPSSAAQRRDTPVRKAHRAAQFAQYFTHSSQLRVTWTQFAVLPAPRFNLHRLVALEDADGFTIGLGIVAQIDRFYRQVIVHTPVDTLNGVEVIRLGDLLVDPLTFEDSPLTRQD
;
A
#
# COMPACT_ATOMS: atom_id res chain seq x y z
N MET A 1 -23.31 15.90 -7.65
CA MET A 1 -23.64 15.14 -6.42
C MET A 1 -24.53 13.97 -6.82
N LEU A 2 -23.98 12.80 -7.00
CA LEU A 2 -24.74 11.55 -7.06
C LEU A 2 -24.03 10.61 -6.08
N ALA A 3 -24.59 10.51 -4.89
CA ALA A 3 -24.25 9.50 -3.92
C ALA A 3 -24.58 8.14 -4.55
N THR A 4 -23.56 7.39 -4.96
CA THR A 4 -23.72 5.98 -5.29
C THR A 4 -24.13 5.29 -3.99
N ALA A 5 -25.40 4.95 -3.89
CA ALA A 5 -25.93 4.12 -2.84
C ALA A 5 -25.05 2.87 -2.73
N ASN A 6 -24.41 2.71 -1.59
CA ASN A 6 -23.63 1.53 -1.23
C ASN A 6 -24.61 0.34 -1.23
N LYS A 7 -24.62 -0.48 -2.30
CA LYS A 7 -25.24 -1.79 -2.22
C LYS A 7 -24.60 -2.53 -1.05
N PRO A 8 -25.36 -3.15 -0.14
CA PRO A 8 -24.77 -3.96 0.90
C PRO A 8 -23.84 -4.98 0.24
N GLU A 9 -22.56 -5.00 0.68
CA GLU A 9 -21.58 -5.98 0.21
C GLU A 9 -22.13 -7.36 0.58
N GLU A 10 -22.51 -8.14 -0.43
CA GLU A 10 -22.97 -9.51 -0.23
C GLU A 10 -21.76 -10.33 0.26
N ILE A 11 -21.81 -10.70 1.55
CA ILE A 11 -20.72 -11.44 2.20
C ILE A 11 -20.91 -12.93 1.84
N PRO A 12 -19.92 -13.59 1.23
CA PRO A 12 -20.01 -15.02 0.94
C PRO A 12 -20.08 -15.85 2.22
N SER A 13 -20.98 -16.83 2.28
CA SER A 13 -21.16 -17.72 3.44
C SER A 13 -19.85 -18.32 3.99
N PRO A 14 -18.86 -18.75 3.16
CA PRO A 14 -17.59 -19.25 3.70
C PRO A 14 -16.77 -18.22 4.48
N TRP A 15 -17.01 -16.91 4.29
CA TRP A 15 -16.35 -15.87 5.08
C TRP A 15 -17.02 -15.71 6.45
N GLU A 16 -18.34 -15.89 6.52
CA GLU A 16 -19.12 -15.80 7.78
C GLU A 16 -18.81 -16.98 8.71
N GLU A 17 -18.59 -18.16 8.13
CA GLU A 17 -18.28 -19.39 8.86
C GLU A 17 -16.84 -19.43 9.41
N LEU A 18 -15.99 -18.44 9.04
CA LEU A 18 -14.61 -18.38 9.50
C LEU A 18 -14.54 -18.14 11.01
N ASP A 19 -13.99 -19.10 11.73
CA ASP A 19 -13.66 -18.93 13.15
C ASP A 19 -12.44 -18.00 13.30
N LEU A 20 -12.68 -16.84 13.87
CA LEU A 20 -11.67 -15.79 14.07
C LEU A 20 -11.07 -15.83 15.48
N SER A 21 -11.56 -16.63 16.40
CA SER A 21 -11.14 -16.64 17.81
C SER A 21 -9.66 -16.97 18.01
N GLU A 22 -9.10 -17.77 17.09
CA GLU A 22 -7.68 -18.17 17.09
C GLU A 22 -6.81 -17.39 16.10
N LEU A 23 -7.36 -16.40 15.41
CA LEU A 23 -6.64 -15.64 14.38
C LEU A 23 -5.98 -14.42 14.97
N SER A 24 -4.71 -14.52 15.29
CA SER A 24 -3.88 -13.41 15.78
C SER A 24 -2.58 -13.26 14.96
N GLY A 25 -1.84 -12.19 15.22
CA GLY A 25 -0.60 -11.91 14.51
C GLY A 25 -0.84 -11.38 13.08
N THR A 26 0.10 -11.64 12.17
CA THR A 26 0.00 -11.16 10.79
C THR A 26 -0.79 -12.14 9.93
N MET A 27 -1.85 -11.64 9.32
CA MET A 27 -2.69 -12.33 8.34
C MET A 27 -2.46 -11.73 6.97
N MET A 28 -1.93 -12.51 6.04
CA MET A 28 -1.59 -12.03 4.70
C MET A 28 -2.60 -12.53 3.68
N ILE A 29 -3.19 -11.61 2.90
CA ILE A 29 -4.18 -11.92 1.87
C ILE A 29 -3.50 -11.91 0.51
N VAL A 30 -3.56 -13.03 -0.22
CA VAL A 30 -2.97 -13.21 -1.55
C VAL A 30 -4.01 -13.63 -2.58
N GLY A 31 -3.77 -13.29 -3.83
CA GLY A 31 -4.64 -13.62 -4.95
C GLY A 31 -4.39 -12.72 -6.15
N PRO A 32 -4.83 -13.10 -7.34
CA PRO A 32 -4.75 -12.25 -8.53
C PRO A 32 -5.53 -10.94 -8.35
N SER A 33 -5.37 -10.03 -9.30
CA SER A 33 -6.16 -8.79 -9.30
C SER A 33 -7.65 -9.09 -9.41
N ASP A 34 -8.46 -8.23 -8.77
CA ASP A 34 -9.91 -8.25 -8.90
C ASP A 34 -10.60 -9.57 -8.46
N VAL A 35 -10.03 -10.24 -7.45
CA VAL A 35 -10.66 -11.40 -6.79
C VAL A 35 -11.34 -11.05 -5.46
N GLY A 36 -11.42 -9.76 -5.12
CA GLY A 36 -12.07 -9.32 -3.88
C GLY A 36 -11.16 -9.31 -2.65
N LYS A 37 -9.81 -9.33 -2.79
CA LYS A 37 -8.87 -9.29 -1.66
C LYS A 37 -9.17 -8.13 -0.70
N SER A 38 -9.26 -6.91 -1.21
CA SER A 38 -9.49 -5.71 -0.38
C SER A 38 -10.87 -5.73 0.28
N THR A 39 -11.89 -6.29 -0.36
CA THR A 39 -13.21 -6.50 0.24
C THR A 39 -13.11 -7.50 1.40
N PHE A 40 -12.46 -8.64 1.18
CA PHE A 40 -12.22 -9.62 2.23
C PHE A 40 -11.37 -9.06 3.37
N SER A 41 -10.32 -8.31 3.05
CA SER A 41 -9.43 -7.68 4.04
C SER A 41 -10.19 -6.70 4.93
N ARG A 42 -11.10 -5.88 4.37
CA ARG A 42 -11.96 -4.96 5.14
C ARG A 42 -12.97 -5.71 6.01
N TYR A 43 -13.59 -6.74 5.46
CA TYR A 43 -14.49 -7.62 6.22
C TYR A 43 -13.75 -8.22 7.42
N LEU A 44 -12.59 -8.80 7.19
CA LEU A 44 -11.76 -9.40 8.24
C LEU A 44 -11.33 -8.35 9.30
N PHE A 45 -10.95 -7.14 8.86
CA PHE A 45 -10.59 -6.05 9.75
C PHE A 45 -11.75 -5.72 10.71
N LYS A 46 -12.95 -5.48 10.19
CA LYS A 46 -14.13 -5.16 11.00
C LYS A 46 -14.43 -6.26 12.02
N ARG A 47 -14.40 -7.52 11.59
CA ARG A 47 -14.63 -8.68 12.46
C ARG A 47 -13.57 -8.79 13.56
N LEU A 48 -12.31 -8.57 13.26
CA LEU A 48 -11.22 -8.64 14.24
C LEU A 48 -11.24 -7.47 15.24
N CYS A 49 -11.72 -6.29 14.86
CA CYS A 49 -11.91 -5.17 15.79
C CYS A 49 -12.94 -5.47 16.88
N THR A 50 -13.87 -6.41 16.68
CA THR A 50 -14.81 -6.85 17.73
C THR A 50 -14.17 -7.83 18.72
N ILE A 51 -13.00 -8.40 18.38
CA ILE A 51 -12.29 -9.42 19.19
C ILE A 51 -11.06 -8.83 19.87
N TYR A 52 -10.30 -8.01 19.13
CA TYR A 52 -9.04 -7.47 19.58
C TYR A 52 -9.09 -5.93 19.71
N PRO A 53 -8.62 -5.37 20.82
CA PRO A 53 -8.57 -3.91 21.01
C PRO A 53 -7.54 -3.22 20.12
N ARG A 54 -6.52 -3.92 19.61
CA ARG A 54 -5.45 -3.36 18.78
C ARG A 54 -5.31 -4.13 17.47
N VAL A 55 -6.05 -3.68 16.46
CA VAL A 55 -6.03 -4.23 15.10
C VAL A 55 -5.41 -3.23 14.16
N ALA A 56 -4.56 -3.70 13.26
CA ALA A 56 -3.94 -2.90 12.22
C ALA A 56 -4.34 -3.39 10.83
N TYR A 57 -4.45 -2.46 9.90
CA TYR A 57 -4.63 -2.73 8.47
C TYR A 57 -3.42 -2.22 7.70
N LEU A 58 -2.74 -3.11 6.99
CA LEU A 58 -1.63 -2.78 6.09
C LEU A 58 -2.11 -2.84 4.65
N ASP A 59 -2.27 -1.68 4.05
CA ASP A 59 -2.51 -1.51 2.62
C ASP A 59 -1.19 -1.61 1.87
N GLY A 60 -1.00 -2.72 1.18
CA GLY A 60 0.24 -3.04 0.50
C GLY A 60 0.18 -2.99 -1.01
N ASP A 61 -0.85 -2.36 -1.60
CA ASP A 61 -0.96 -2.15 -3.05
C ASP A 61 -0.71 -0.69 -3.42
N PRO A 62 0.50 -0.31 -3.84
CA PRO A 62 0.81 1.08 -4.19
C PRO A 62 0.10 1.55 -5.45
N GLY A 63 -0.44 0.63 -6.26
CA GLY A 63 -1.15 0.97 -7.50
C GLY A 63 -2.65 1.13 -7.34
N GLN A 64 -3.23 0.51 -6.30
CA GLN A 64 -4.68 0.56 -6.01
C GLN A 64 -4.89 0.78 -4.51
N SER A 65 -4.14 1.71 -3.95
CA SER A 65 -4.18 2.05 -2.54
C SER A 65 -5.58 2.50 -2.10
N THR A 66 -5.92 2.19 -0.86
CA THR A 66 -7.18 2.58 -0.20
C THR A 66 -6.96 3.45 1.03
N LEU A 67 -5.76 3.41 1.64
CA LEU A 67 -5.43 4.16 2.86
C LEU A 67 -4.52 5.34 2.64
N GLY A 68 -3.82 5.39 1.52
CA GLY A 68 -2.84 6.42 1.22
C GLY A 68 -2.83 6.81 -0.26
N PRO A 69 -1.98 7.79 -0.62
CA PRO A 69 -1.79 8.14 -2.02
C PRO A 69 -1.08 7.01 -2.77
N PRO A 70 -1.30 6.89 -4.09
CA PRO A 70 -0.58 5.93 -4.91
C PRO A 70 0.95 6.12 -4.80
N GLY A 71 1.69 5.03 -5.03
CA GLY A 71 3.15 5.02 -4.85
C GLY A 71 3.60 4.78 -3.42
N THR A 72 2.68 4.53 -2.49
CA THR A 72 2.98 4.26 -1.08
C THR A 72 2.33 2.97 -0.58
N MET A 73 2.85 2.45 0.53
CA MET A 73 2.20 1.47 1.38
C MET A 73 1.86 2.14 2.72
N THR A 74 0.69 1.85 3.27
CA THR A 74 0.21 2.50 4.49
C THR A 74 -0.29 1.48 5.51
N LEU A 75 0.21 1.58 6.73
CA LEU A 75 -0.30 0.89 7.91
C LEU A 75 -1.19 1.87 8.69
N ALA A 76 -2.37 1.43 9.10
CA ALA A 76 -3.24 2.21 9.99
C ALA A 76 -3.76 1.33 11.12
N MET A 77 -3.74 1.85 12.34
CA MET A 77 -4.33 1.21 13.51
C MET A 77 -5.82 1.56 13.62
N ALA A 78 -6.63 0.62 14.08
CA ALA A 78 -7.94 0.94 14.61
C ALA A 78 -7.82 1.74 15.91
N ASN A 79 -8.74 2.66 16.14
CA ASN A 79 -8.96 3.13 17.50
C ASN A 79 -9.60 2.01 18.34
N ASN A 80 -9.33 1.98 19.63
CA ASN A 80 -9.81 0.92 20.52
C ASN A 80 -11.34 0.76 20.40
N GLY A 81 -11.78 -0.44 19.98
CA GLY A 81 -13.20 -0.77 19.81
C GLY A 81 -13.89 -0.19 18.57
N ASP A 82 -13.15 0.51 17.69
CA ASP A 82 -13.69 1.11 16.46
C ASP A 82 -13.40 0.22 15.25
N ASP A 83 -14.44 -0.28 14.59
CA ASP A 83 -14.38 -1.07 13.35
C ASP A 83 -14.58 -0.23 12.07
N THR A 84 -14.58 1.10 12.21
CA THR A 84 -14.74 2.04 11.10
C THR A 84 -13.62 1.86 10.07
N PHE A 85 -13.98 1.77 8.80
CA PHE A 85 -13.01 1.71 7.73
C PHE A 85 -13.13 2.97 6.84
N PRO A 86 -12.04 3.67 6.51
CA PRO A 86 -10.63 3.40 6.86
C PRO A 86 -10.32 3.61 8.36
N PRO A 87 -9.36 2.83 8.92
CA PRO A 87 -8.98 2.97 10.33
C PRO A 87 -8.57 4.40 10.69
N GLN A 88 -9.02 4.91 11.83
CA GLN A 88 -8.84 6.32 12.22
C GLN A 88 -7.70 6.54 13.24
N GLY A 89 -7.03 5.49 13.68
CA GLY A 89 -5.91 5.58 14.61
C GLY A 89 -4.60 6.01 13.94
N ARG A 90 -3.50 5.78 14.65
CA ARG A 90 -2.16 6.14 14.18
C ARG A 90 -1.83 5.47 12.84
N ARG A 91 -1.15 6.24 11.96
CA ARG A 91 -0.76 5.79 10.62
C ARG A 91 0.74 5.92 10.41
N TRP A 92 1.30 4.95 9.69
CA TRP A 92 2.66 4.97 9.18
C TRP A 92 2.62 4.74 7.68
N ARG A 93 3.48 5.43 6.96
CA ARG A 93 3.55 5.32 5.50
C ARG A 93 4.98 5.09 5.05
N LYS A 94 5.14 4.27 4.02
CA LYS A 94 6.44 4.05 3.37
C LYS A 94 6.30 4.28 1.87
N PHE A 95 7.28 4.97 1.31
CA PHE A 95 7.31 5.29 -0.11
C PHE A 95 7.89 4.13 -0.92
N VAL A 96 7.11 3.62 -1.88
CA VAL A 96 7.57 2.65 -2.89
C VAL A 96 8.16 3.38 -4.09
N GLY A 97 7.62 4.56 -4.40
CA GLY A 97 8.05 5.40 -5.52
C GLY A 97 7.51 4.97 -6.88
N SER A 98 6.63 3.98 -6.91
CA SER A 98 6.02 3.43 -8.11
C SER A 98 4.65 2.85 -7.81
N VAL A 99 3.78 2.80 -8.82
CA VAL A 99 2.45 2.17 -8.74
C VAL A 99 2.47 0.70 -9.15
N SER A 100 3.63 0.17 -9.51
CA SER A 100 3.81 -1.22 -9.92
C SER A 100 4.84 -1.94 -9.06
N PRO A 101 4.58 -3.18 -8.60
CA PRO A 101 5.60 -4.02 -7.98
C PRO A 101 6.73 -4.41 -8.93
N VAL A 102 6.44 -4.51 -10.23
CA VAL A 102 7.43 -4.91 -11.24
C VAL A 102 8.52 -3.84 -11.33
N GLY A 103 9.77 -4.25 -11.17
CA GLY A 103 10.92 -3.34 -11.08
C GLY A 103 11.15 -2.75 -9.68
N ASN A 104 10.19 -2.90 -8.75
CA ASN A 104 10.23 -2.29 -7.41
C ASN A 104 10.08 -3.31 -6.26
N MET A 105 10.37 -4.59 -6.52
CA MET A 105 10.11 -5.67 -5.56
C MET A 105 10.89 -5.51 -4.25
N LEU A 106 12.13 -5.00 -4.30
CA LEU A 106 12.93 -4.73 -3.11
C LEU A 106 12.28 -3.65 -2.24
N ALA A 107 11.84 -2.53 -2.83
CA ALA A 107 11.10 -1.50 -2.12
C ALA A 107 9.80 -2.04 -1.51
N MET A 108 9.04 -2.86 -2.27
CA MET A 108 7.83 -3.51 -1.77
C MET A 108 8.08 -4.42 -0.57
N LEU A 109 9.21 -5.13 -0.56
CA LEU A 109 9.57 -6.04 0.53
C LEU A 109 10.00 -5.26 1.78
N THR A 110 10.90 -4.28 1.62
CA THR A 110 11.41 -3.45 2.72
C THR A 110 10.31 -2.58 3.33
N CYS A 111 9.43 -1.98 2.52
CA CYS A 111 8.28 -1.22 3.03
C CYS A 111 7.36 -2.11 3.88
N ALA A 112 7.03 -3.32 3.40
CA ALA A 112 6.19 -4.25 4.16
C ALA A 112 6.82 -4.64 5.50
N ALA A 113 8.12 -4.95 5.52
CA ALA A 113 8.86 -5.32 6.73
C ALA A 113 8.84 -4.19 7.76
N ARG A 114 9.19 -2.97 7.36
CA ARG A 114 9.20 -1.79 8.25
C ARG A 114 7.82 -1.43 8.79
N LEU A 115 6.76 -1.54 7.97
CA LEU A 115 5.40 -1.28 8.42
C LEU A 115 4.89 -2.36 9.39
N LEU A 116 5.25 -3.63 9.18
CA LEU A 116 4.90 -4.68 10.15
C LEU A 116 5.72 -4.58 11.44
N GLU A 117 6.96 -4.09 11.38
CA GLU A 117 7.73 -3.76 12.58
C GLU A 117 7.03 -2.65 13.38
N ALA A 118 6.62 -1.56 12.74
CA ALA A 118 5.84 -0.49 13.38
C ALA A 118 4.52 -1.01 14.00
N ALA A 119 3.85 -1.97 13.34
CA ALA A 119 2.66 -2.61 13.92
C ALA A 119 2.99 -3.39 15.21
N ARG A 120 4.13 -4.11 15.24
CA ARG A 120 4.59 -4.84 16.44
C ARG A 120 4.97 -3.88 17.57
N GLU A 121 5.68 -2.80 17.27
CA GLU A 121 6.02 -1.74 18.23
C GLU A 121 4.76 -1.09 18.81
N ALA A 122 3.73 -0.88 17.98
CA ALA A 122 2.41 -0.41 18.40
C ALA A 122 1.58 -1.52 19.10
N GLN A 123 2.17 -2.71 19.31
CA GLN A 123 1.55 -3.85 19.97
C GLN A 123 0.23 -4.30 19.31
N ALA A 124 0.15 -4.26 17.99
CA ALA A 124 -0.99 -4.80 17.25
C ALA A 124 -1.13 -6.32 17.50
N GLN A 125 -2.31 -6.74 17.93
CA GLN A 125 -2.63 -8.14 18.20
C GLN A 125 -3.00 -8.89 16.92
N ALA A 126 -3.59 -8.18 15.98
CA ALA A 126 -3.92 -8.67 14.65
C ALA A 126 -3.53 -7.62 13.60
N VAL A 127 -2.89 -8.07 12.52
CA VAL A 127 -2.51 -7.23 11.37
C VAL A 127 -3.03 -7.88 10.11
N ILE A 128 -3.93 -7.19 9.42
CA ILE A 128 -4.44 -7.59 8.13
C ILE A 128 -3.56 -6.98 7.04
N TYR A 129 -2.88 -7.80 6.26
CA TYR A 129 -2.02 -7.35 5.18
C TYR A 129 -2.68 -7.62 3.82
N ASP A 130 -3.33 -6.60 3.27
CA ASP A 130 -3.87 -6.61 1.90
C ASP A 130 -2.73 -6.43 0.89
N THR A 131 -2.51 -7.42 0.03
CA THR A 131 -1.36 -7.42 -0.88
C THR A 131 -1.75 -7.14 -2.32
N THR A 132 -0.76 -6.74 -3.16
CA THR A 132 -0.95 -6.54 -4.60
C THR A 132 -1.52 -7.78 -5.29
N GLY A 133 -2.18 -7.57 -6.42
CA GLY A 133 -2.70 -8.64 -7.27
C GLY A 133 -1.65 -9.31 -8.17
N LEU A 134 -0.38 -8.94 -8.10
CA LEU A 134 0.67 -9.54 -8.92
C LEU A 134 0.96 -10.98 -8.46
N VAL A 135 0.59 -11.95 -9.30
CA VAL A 135 0.81 -13.39 -9.07
C VAL A 135 1.46 -14.10 -10.27
N GLU A 136 1.61 -13.41 -11.40
CA GLU A 136 2.19 -13.97 -12.61
C GLU A 136 3.67 -14.36 -12.39
N PRO A 137 4.06 -15.64 -12.62
CA PRO A 137 5.44 -16.10 -12.44
C PRO A 137 6.45 -15.35 -13.33
N ALA A 138 6.11 -15.14 -14.59
CA ALA A 138 6.96 -14.45 -15.58
C ALA A 138 7.28 -12.99 -15.18
N ARG A 139 6.44 -12.37 -14.36
CA ARG A 139 6.63 -11.02 -13.83
C ARG A 139 7.17 -11.00 -12.40
N GLY A 140 7.59 -12.15 -11.88
CA GLY A 140 8.14 -12.29 -10.53
C GLY A 140 7.09 -12.24 -9.40
N GLY A 141 5.79 -12.32 -9.71
CA GLY A 141 4.72 -12.21 -8.72
C GLY A 141 4.79 -13.27 -7.64
N ILE A 142 4.96 -14.54 -8.03
CA ILE A 142 5.12 -15.66 -7.08
C ILE A 142 6.38 -15.47 -6.21
N HIS A 143 7.50 -15.06 -6.79
CA HIS A 143 8.75 -14.82 -6.04
C HIS A 143 8.58 -13.73 -5.00
N LEU A 144 7.92 -12.61 -5.37
CA LEU A 144 7.62 -11.54 -4.40
C LEU A 144 6.74 -12.02 -3.25
N LYS A 145 5.72 -12.86 -3.53
CA LYS A 145 4.86 -13.43 -2.48
C LYS A 145 5.63 -14.38 -1.57
N LEU A 146 6.45 -15.27 -2.12
CA LEU A 146 7.29 -16.17 -1.33
C LEU A 146 8.27 -15.39 -0.47
N ALA A 147 9.00 -14.42 -1.04
CA ALA A 147 9.94 -13.58 -0.29
C ALA A 147 9.25 -12.83 0.87
N LYS A 148 8.04 -12.30 0.65
CA LYS A 148 7.24 -11.69 1.72
C LYS A 148 6.86 -12.70 2.80
N ILE A 149 6.39 -13.87 2.42
CA ILE A 149 6.00 -14.93 3.38
C ILE A 149 7.20 -15.38 4.20
N ASP A 150 8.36 -15.56 3.57
CA ASP A 150 9.58 -16.00 4.25
C ASP A 150 10.13 -14.93 5.21
N LEU A 151 10.12 -13.67 4.80
CA LEU A 151 10.60 -12.57 5.63
C LEU A 151 9.62 -12.21 6.75
N LEU A 152 8.34 -12.11 6.44
CA LEU A 152 7.34 -11.55 7.35
C LEU A 152 6.71 -12.61 8.25
N ARG A 153 6.80 -13.90 7.87
CA ARG A 153 6.30 -15.07 8.61
C ARG A 153 4.87 -14.88 9.12
N PRO A 154 3.90 -14.70 8.22
CA PRO A 154 2.50 -14.54 8.62
C PRO A 154 2.01 -15.78 9.37
N ALA A 155 1.15 -15.59 10.37
CA ALA A 155 0.49 -16.68 11.08
C ALA A 155 -0.58 -17.35 10.18
N VAL A 156 -1.23 -16.56 9.34
CA VAL A 156 -2.29 -17.03 8.44
C VAL A 156 -2.07 -16.46 7.05
N LEU A 157 -2.24 -17.31 6.05
CA LEU A 157 -2.29 -16.94 4.63
C LEU A 157 -3.70 -17.20 4.10
N PHE A 158 -4.40 -16.15 3.73
CA PHE A 158 -5.68 -16.24 3.02
C PHE A 158 -5.44 -16.17 1.53
N ALA A 159 -5.80 -17.21 0.81
CA ALA A 159 -5.61 -17.33 -0.63
C ALA A 159 -6.94 -17.23 -1.35
N LEU A 160 -7.16 -16.13 -2.08
CA LEU A 160 -8.36 -15.93 -2.90
C LEU A 160 -8.01 -16.21 -4.37
N GLN A 161 -8.65 -17.21 -4.98
CA GLN A 161 -8.42 -17.59 -6.36
C GLN A 161 -9.68 -18.14 -7.04
N ARG A 162 -9.80 -17.92 -8.37
CA ARG A 162 -10.94 -18.43 -9.16
C ARG A 162 -10.76 -19.88 -9.57
N LYS A 163 -9.52 -20.24 -9.88
CA LYS A 163 -9.14 -21.58 -10.34
C LYS A 163 -7.90 -22.03 -9.55
N GLU A 164 -6.78 -22.16 -10.21
CA GLU A 164 -5.53 -22.65 -9.63
C GLU A 164 -4.37 -21.65 -9.82
N GLU A 165 -4.70 -20.33 -9.87
CA GLU A 165 -3.69 -19.30 -10.16
C GLU A 165 -2.58 -19.23 -9.09
N LEU A 166 -2.87 -19.70 -7.89
CA LEU A 166 -1.93 -19.74 -6.76
C LEU A 166 -1.33 -21.13 -6.51
N LYS A 167 -1.64 -22.14 -7.31
CA LYS A 167 -1.22 -23.55 -7.08
C LYS A 167 0.28 -23.68 -6.81
N THR A 168 1.11 -23.05 -7.63
CA THR A 168 2.58 -23.08 -7.48
C THR A 168 3.04 -22.44 -6.16
N LEU A 169 2.36 -21.39 -5.72
CA LEU A 169 2.62 -20.73 -4.43
C LEU A 169 2.19 -21.61 -3.27
N LEU A 170 0.98 -22.16 -3.32
CA LEU A 170 0.33 -22.81 -2.18
C LEU A 170 0.87 -24.21 -1.88
N LEU A 171 1.29 -24.94 -2.91
CA LEU A 171 1.75 -26.32 -2.75
C LEU A 171 2.84 -26.49 -1.68
N PRO A 172 3.96 -25.72 -1.69
CA PRO A 172 4.97 -25.81 -0.64
C PRO A 172 4.49 -25.20 0.69
N LEU A 173 3.57 -24.27 0.68
CA LEU A 173 3.14 -23.53 1.88
C LEU A 173 2.18 -24.33 2.77
N ARG A 174 1.34 -25.21 2.18
CA ARG A 174 0.41 -26.07 2.91
C ARG A 174 1.10 -27.01 3.92
N ARG A 175 2.41 -27.25 3.77
CA ARG A 175 3.22 -28.10 4.65
C ARG A 175 3.95 -27.32 5.74
N ARG A 176 3.85 -25.98 5.77
CA ARG A 176 4.53 -25.15 6.78
C ARG A 176 3.79 -25.18 8.11
N ARG A 177 4.48 -25.65 9.16
CA ARG A 177 3.87 -25.83 10.50
C ARG A 177 3.52 -24.52 11.23
N HIS A 178 4.18 -23.42 10.88
CA HIS A 178 4.02 -22.12 11.58
C HIS A 178 2.94 -21.23 10.95
N MET A 179 2.27 -21.68 9.89
CA MET A 179 1.33 -20.87 9.14
C MET A 179 0.10 -21.70 8.73
N ARG A 180 -1.08 -21.17 8.97
CA ARG A 180 -2.33 -21.74 8.44
C ARG A 180 -2.56 -21.20 7.02
N VAL A 181 -2.91 -22.05 6.09
CA VAL A 181 -3.31 -21.67 4.73
C VAL A 181 -4.79 -21.93 4.57
N LEU A 182 -5.55 -20.87 4.28
CA LEU A 182 -7.00 -20.93 4.09
C LEU A 182 -7.33 -20.41 2.68
N GLU A 183 -8.09 -21.21 1.92
CA GLU A 183 -8.38 -20.93 0.53
C GLU A 183 -9.85 -20.58 0.35
N PHE A 184 -10.11 -19.51 -0.41
CA PHE A 184 -11.46 -19.03 -0.69
C PHE A 184 -11.67 -18.75 -2.17
N SER A 185 -12.89 -19.01 -2.63
CA SER A 185 -13.34 -18.51 -3.92
C SER A 185 -13.66 -17.02 -3.83
N PRO A 186 -13.46 -16.25 -4.91
CA PRO A 186 -13.87 -14.86 -4.97
C PRO A 186 -15.37 -14.70 -4.76
N SER A 187 -15.78 -13.54 -4.21
CA SER A 187 -17.20 -13.16 -4.21
C SER A 187 -17.72 -13.05 -5.65
N SER A 188 -18.98 -13.43 -5.86
CA SER A 188 -19.71 -13.27 -7.12
C SER A 188 -19.73 -11.81 -7.60
N ALA A 189 -19.68 -10.85 -6.67
CA ALA A 189 -19.63 -9.42 -6.94
C ALA A 189 -18.25 -8.88 -7.41
N ALA A 190 -17.20 -9.70 -7.41
CA ALA A 190 -15.86 -9.28 -7.78
C ALA A 190 -15.74 -9.02 -9.30
N GLN A 191 -15.69 -7.75 -9.69
CA GLN A 191 -15.58 -7.31 -11.08
C GLN A 191 -14.13 -7.02 -11.48
N ARG A 192 -13.78 -7.32 -12.73
CA ARG A 192 -12.49 -6.93 -13.31
C ARG A 192 -12.48 -5.44 -13.61
N ARG A 193 -11.38 -4.77 -13.24
CA ARG A 193 -11.12 -3.37 -13.55
C ARG A 193 -10.10 -3.25 -14.67
N ASP A 194 -10.43 -2.54 -15.71
CA ASP A 194 -9.54 -2.27 -16.83
C ASP A 194 -8.45 -1.25 -16.47
N THR A 195 -7.41 -1.19 -17.30
CA THR A 195 -6.28 -0.26 -17.09
C THR A 195 -6.73 1.22 -17.02
N PRO A 196 -7.63 1.72 -17.88
CA PRO A 196 -8.13 3.10 -17.77
C PRO A 196 -8.82 3.38 -16.43
N VAL A 197 -9.68 2.46 -15.96
CA VAL A 197 -10.36 2.58 -14.65
C VAL A 197 -9.36 2.68 -13.50
N ARG A 198 -8.29 1.89 -13.55
CA ARG A 198 -7.23 1.93 -12.53
C ARG A 198 -6.43 3.23 -12.58
N LYS A 199 -6.15 3.77 -13.78
CA LYS A 199 -5.50 5.08 -13.94
C LYS A 199 -6.37 6.20 -13.40
N ALA A 200 -7.66 6.23 -13.79
CA ALA A 200 -8.60 7.23 -13.30
C ALA A 200 -8.75 7.18 -11.75
N HIS A 201 -8.78 5.98 -11.18
CA HIS A 201 -8.78 5.82 -9.73
C HIS A 201 -7.54 6.43 -9.08
N ARG A 202 -6.34 6.20 -9.62
CA ARG A 202 -5.11 6.79 -9.07
C ARG A 202 -5.09 8.31 -9.22
N ALA A 203 -5.50 8.84 -10.37
CA ALA A 203 -5.60 10.29 -10.58
C ALA A 203 -6.53 10.93 -9.53
N ALA A 204 -7.70 10.33 -9.26
CA ALA A 204 -8.61 10.79 -8.21
C ALA A 204 -7.98 10.72 -6.80
N GLN A 205 -7.20 9.67 -6.50
CA GLN A 205 -6.48 9.54 -5.23
C GLN A 205 -5.38 10.61 -5.08
N PHE A 206 -4.62 10.90 -6.12
CA PHE A 206 -3.63 11.98 -6.11
C PHE A 206 -4.33 13.34 -5.96
N ALA A 207 -5.40 13.60 -6.74
CA ALA A 207 -6.17 14.85 -6.63
C ALA A 207 -6.67 15.07 -5.19
N GLN A 208 -7.23 14.05 -4.57
CA GLN A 208 -7.66 14.11 -3.18
C GLN A 208 -6.50 14.38 -2.21
N TYR A 209 -5.35 13.70 -2.41
CA TYR A 209 -4.19 13.88 -1.55
C TYR A 209 -3.60 15.27 -1.65
N PHE A 210 -3.55 15.86 -2.85
CA PHE A 210 -2.97 17.18 -3.11
C PHE A 210 -3.97 18.35 -3.01
N THR A 211 -5.22 18.13 -2.57
CA THR A 211 -6.28 19.16 -2.51
C THR A 211 -5.87 20.42 -1.73
N HIS A 212 -5.14 20.27 -0.62
CA HIS A 212 -4.69 21.38 0.24
C HIS A 212 -3.18 21.57 0.16
N SER A 213 -2.61 21.44 -1.03
CA SER A 213 -1.17 21.59 -1.22
C SER A 213 -0.75 23.01 -1.47
N SER A 214 0.46 23.32 -1.04
CA SER A 214 1.17 24.58 -1.31
C SER A 214 2.51 24.32 -2.00
N GLN A 215 3.19 25.38 -2.41
CA GLN A 215 4.55 25.30 -2.96
C GLN A 215 5.56 25.46 -1.84
N LEU A 216 6.36 24.44 -1.60
CA LEU A 216 7.41 24.42 -0.61
C LEU A 216 8.78 24.50 -1.30
N ARG A 217 9.59 25.51 -0.93
CA ARG A 217 10.97 25.63 -1.44
C ARG A 217 11.90 24.76 -0.63
N VAL A 218 12.67 23.92 -1.31
CA VAL A 218 13.59 22.96 -0.71
C VAL A 218 14.99 23.19 -1.25
N THR A 219 15.94 23.55 -0.39
CA THR A 219 17.37 23.57 -0.69
C THR A 219 17.91 22.16 -0.45
N TRP A 220 18.06 21.38 -1.51
CA TRP A 220 18.28 19.93 -1.38
C TRP A 220 19.65 19.55 -0.79
N THR A 221 20.60 20.48 -0.68
CA THR A 221 21.87 20.24 -0.01
C THR A 221 21.76 20.10 1.51
N GLN A 222 20.60 20.42 2.08
CA GLN A 222 20.30 20.30 3.50
C GLN A 222 19.76 18.92 3.88
N PHE A 223 19.51 18.06 2.89
CA PHE A 223 18.84 16.76 3.07
C PHE A 223 19.63 15.64 2.39
N ALA A 224 19.46 14.41 2.85
CA ALA A 224 19.87 13.25 2.10
C ALA A 224 18.89 13.03 0.92
N VAL A 225 19.40 13.12 -0.32
CA VAL A 225 18.57 12.89 -1.51
C VAL A 225 18.89 11.53 -2.11
N LEU A 226 17.88 10.65 -2.14
CA LEU A 226 18.02 9.27 -2.58
C LEU A 226 17.24 8.99 -3.86
N PRO A 227 17.83 8.24 -4.83
CA PRO A 227 19.18 7.65 -4.82
C PRO A 227 20.30 8.68 -5.08
N ALA A 228 20.01 9.82 -5.70
CA ALA A 228 20.90 10.91 -5.98
C ALA A 228 20.07 12.16 -6.36
N PRO A 229 20.58 13.40 -6.20
CA PRO A 229 19.83 14.63 -6.45
C PRO A 229 19.60 14.92 -7.96
N ARG A 230 18.98 13.95 -8.65
CA ARG A 230 18.59 14.05 -10.06
C ARG A 230 17.10 14.30 -10.15
N PHE A 231 16.70 15.53 -9.94
CA PHE A 231 15.32 15.96 -10.03
C PHE A 231 14.86 16.09 -11.49
N ASN A 232 13.62 15.67 -11.75
CA ASN A 232 12.89 15.89 -12.99
C ASN A 232 11.59 16.65 -12.66
N LEU A 233 11.10 17.48 -13.58
CA LEU A 233 9.79 18.11 -13.43
C LEU A 233 8.70 17.03 -13.32
N HIS A 234 7.70 17.31 -12.51
CA HIS A 234 6.56 16.42 -12.22
C HIS A 234 6.93 15.11 -11.52
N ARG A 235 8.18 14.91 -11.14
CA ARG A 235 8.60 13.71 -10.42
C ARG A 235 7.95 13.66 -9.03
N LEU A 236 7.35 12.52 -8.72
CA LEU A 236 6.84 12.25 -7.37
C LEU A 236 8.01 12.01 -6.43
N VAL A 237 7.99 12.70 -5.30
CA VAL A 237 9.00 12.58 -4.24
C VAL A 237 8.34 12.30 -2.90
N ALA A 238 9.05 11.65 -1.99
CA ALA A 238 8.66 11.53 -0.59
C ALA A 238 9.58 12.36 0.30
N LEU A 239 8.99 13.04 1.27
CA LEU A 239 9.65 13.66 2.39
C LEU A 239 9.60 12.67 3.54
N GLU A 240 10.75 12.16 3.98
CA GLU A 240 10.84 11.09 4.99
C GLU A 240 11.52 11.64 6.26
N ASP A 241 11.08 11.10 7.42
CA ASP A 241 11.68 11.38 8.71
C ASP A 241 12.98 10.59 8.94
N ALA A 242 13.59 10.73 10.13
CA ALA A 242 14.81 10.04 10.52
C ALA A 242 14.65 8.51 10.59
N ASP A 243 13.43 8.01 10.86
CA ASP A 243 13.11 6.58 10.88
C ASP A 243 12.79 6.04 9.48
N GLY A 244 12.79 6.93 8.48
CA GLY A 244 12.49 6.65 7.09
C GLY A 244 11.02 6.41 6.81
N PHE A 245 10.10 6.90 7.66
CA PHE A 245 8.67 6.94 7.33
C PHE A 245 8.36 8.19 6.52
N THR A 246 7.39 8.07 5.63
CA THR A 246 6.96 9.16 4.76
C THR A 246 6.06 10.13 5.53
N ILE A 247 6.54 11.34 5.78
CA ILE A 247 5.78 12.47 6.33
C ILE A 247 4.75 12.92 5.30
N GLY A 248 5.19 13.09 4.05
CA GLY A 248 4.31 13.47 2.95
C GLY A 248 4.93 13.23 1.58
N LEU A 249 4.08 13.29 0.55
CA LEU A 249 4.54 13.28 -0.84
C LEU A 249 4.55 14.69 -1.42
N GLY A 250 5.35 14.87 -2.45
CA GLY A 250 5.39 16.09 -3.24
C GLY A 250 5.59 15.82 -4.72
N ILE A 251 5.19 16.80 -5.54
CA ILE A 251 5.42 16.81 -6.98
C ILE A 251 6.41 17.92 -7.26
N VAL A 252 7.51 17.64 -7.95
CA VAL A 252 8.52 18.64 -8.32
C VAL A 252 7.92 19.61 -9.34
N ALA A 253 7.74 20.89 -8.95
CA ALA A 253 7.16 21.93 -9.77
C ALA A 253 8.20 22.76 -10.51
N GLN A 254 9.36 23.02 -9.88
CA GLN A 254 10.46 23.79 -10.46
C GLN A 254 11.81 23.26 -9.98
N ILE A 255 12.85 23.43 -10.78
CA ILE A 255 14.21 23.02 -10.46
C ILE A 255 15.15 24.18 -10.75
N ASP A 256 15.84 24.66 -9.71
CA ASP A 256 16.93 25.63 -9.83
C ASP A 256 18.26 24.93 -9.52
N ARG A 257 18.99 24.59 -10.56
CA ARG A 257 20.27 23.88 -10.42
C ARG A 257 21.39 24.78 -9.91
N PHE A 258 21.29 26.08 -10.17
CA PHE A 258 22.31 27.04 -9.73
C PHE A 258 22.27 27.22 -8.22
N TYR A 259 21.08 27.49 -7.68
CA TYR A 259 20.89 27.63 -6.22
C TYR A 259 20.70 26.30 -5.52
N ARG A 260 20.71 25.18 -6.26
CA ARG A 260 20.46 23.83 -5.71
C ARG A 260 19.14 23.75 -4.96
N GLN A 261 18.08 24.28 -5.56
CA GLN A 261 16.74 24.35 -5.00
C GLN A 261 15.72 23.70 -5.92
N VAL A 262 14.69 23.13 -5.30
CA VAL A 262 13.48 22.69 -5.98
C VAL A 262 12.27 23.34 -5.32
N ILE A 263 11.22 23.60 -6.11
CA ILE A 263 9.89 23.89 -5.60
C ILE A 263 9.10 22.60 -5.68
N VAL A 264 8.53 22.20 -4.57
CA VAL A 264 7.74 20.98 -4.44
C VAL A 264 6.29 21.35 -4.11
N HIS A 265 5.36 20.91 -4.93
CA HIS A 265 3.93 21.01 -4.65
C HIS A 265 3.56 19.87 -3.67
N THR A 266 3.14 20.21 -2.45
CA THR A 266 2.96 19.23 -1.35
C THR A 266 1.95 19.72 -0.33
N PRO A 267 1.18 18.80 0.32
CA PRO A 267 0.35 19.14 1.48
C PRO A 267 1.14 19.28 2.79
N VAL A 268 2.47 19.14 2.74
CA VAL A 268 3.34 19.34 3.92
C VAL A 268 3.62 20.82 4.07
N ASP A 269 3.31 21.39 5.24
CA ASP A 269 3.45 22.83 5.49
C ASP A 269 4.89 23.25 5.78
N THR A 270 5.69 22.36 6.37
CA THR A 270 7.07 22.67 6.79
C THR A 270 8.00 21.49 6.54
N LEU A 271 9.32 21.78 6.45
CA LEU A 271 10.35 20.74 6.37
C LEU A 271 10.84 20.25 7.75
N ASN A 272 10.18 20.66 8.83
CA ASN A 272 10.56 20.23 10.16
C ASN A 272 10.38 18.70 10.29
N GLY A 273 11.44 18.03 10.75
CA GLY A 273 11.46 16.56 10.88
C GLY A 273 11.72 15.81 9.58
N VAL A 274 11.88 16.50 8.45
CA VAL A 274 12.34 15.88 7.20
C VAL A 274 13.84 15.72 7.24
N GLU A 275 14.34 14.51 6.99
CA GLU A 275 15.75 14.17 6.91
C GLU A 275 16.13 13.68 5.51
N VAL A 276 15.20 13.05 4.81
CA VAL A 276 15.44 12.41 3.52
C VAL A 276 14.42 12.87 2.48
N ILE A 277 14.89 13.17 1.29
CA ILE A 277 14.06 13.33 0.08
C ILE A 277 14.28 12.11 -0.79
N ARG A 278 13.25 11.27 -0.91
CA ARG A 278 13.32 10.09 -1.77
C ARG A 278 12.63 10.35 -3.09
N LEU A 279 13.36 10.14 -4.18
CA LEU A 279 12.85 10.32 -5.53
C LEU A 279 12.18 9.02 -6.02
N GLY A 280 10.93 9.12 -6.50
CA GLY A 280 10.21 8.00 -7.10
C GLY A 280 10.55 7.80 -8.59
N ASP A 281 10.07 6.70 -9.15
CA ASP A 281 10.13 6.40 -10.59
C ASP A 281 8.78 6.69 -11.28
N LEU A 282 8.10 7.73 -10.80
CA LEU A 282 6.77 8.14 -11.23
C LEU A 282 6.75 9.65 -11.48
N LEU A 283 6.18 10.05 -12.62
CA LEU A 283 5.80 11.43 -12.91
C LEU A 283 4.29 11.57 -12.65
N VAL A 284 3.89 12.68 -12.05
CA VAL A 284 2.48 13.01 -11.80
C VAL A 284 2.23 14.41 -12.32
N ASP A 285 1.33 14.56 -13.27
CA ASP A 285 0.92 15.87 -13.79
C ASP A 285 0.20 16.66 -12.69
N PRO A 286 0.64 17.88 -12.33
CA PRO A 286 0.07 18.63 -11.22
C PRO A 286 -1.33 19.21 -11.50
N LEU A 287 -1.82 19.15 -12.75
CA LEU A 287 -3.14 19.65 -13.15
C LEU A 287 -4.16 18.53 -13.28
N THR A 288 -3.77 17.44 -13.94
CA THR A 288 -4.67 16.30 -14.20
C THR A 288 -4.50 15.18 -13.17
N PHE A 289 -3.39 15.18 -12.43
CA PHE A 289 -2.96 14.13 -11.51
C PHE A 289 -2.82 12.75 -12.17
N GLU A 290 -2.72 12.71 -13.50
CA GLU A 290 -2.39 11.48 -14.22
C GLU A 290 -0.95 11.08 -13.99
N ASP A 291 -0.73 9.79 -13.79
CA ASP A 291 0.59 9.22 -13.56
C ASP A 291 1.19 8.58 -14.82
N SER A 292 2.49 8.70 -14.95
CA SER A 292 3.29 8.00 -15.95
C SER A 292 4.63 7.55 -15.37
N PRO A 293 5.21 6.43 -15.84
CA PRO A 293 6.53 6.01 -15.40
C PRO A 293 7.60 7.01 -15.84
N LEU A 294 8.59 7.24 -14.97
CA LEU A 294 9.80 7.96 -15.36
C LEU A 294 10.58 7.09 -16.35
N THR A 295 10.70 7.56 -17.60
CA THR A 295 11.54 6.89 -18.61
C THR A 295 12.99 7.18 -18.26
N ARG A 296 13.78 6.15 -17.98
CA ARG A 296 15.23 6.29 -17.89
C ARG A 296 15.72 6.63 -19.30
N GLN A 297 15.92 7.92 -19.57
CA GLN A 297 16.81 8.32 -20.66
C GLN A 297 18.21 8.13 -20.10
N ASP A 298 19.03 7.35 -20.80
CA ASP A 298 20.43 7.10 -20.51
C ASP A 298 21.27 8.38 -20.37
#